data_b52da9c608892fa5049d81c35f286d18
#
_entry.id   b52da9c608892fa5049d81c35f286d18
#
_cell.length_a   1.000
_cell.length_b   1.000
_cell.length_c   1.000
_cell.angle_alpha   90.00
_cell.angle_beta   90.00
_cell.angle_gamma   90.00
#
_symmetry.space_group_name_H-M   'P 1'
#
loop_
_entity.id
_entity.type
_entity.pdbx_description
1 polymer ?
#
loop_
_entity_poly.entity_id
_entity_poly.type
_entity_poly.pdbx_seq_one_letter_code
_entity_poly.pdbx_strand_id
1 'polypeptide(L)'
;MAVSLAGCGGSSSSSKSTESGEKVFRFGQSNPKVGLDMQTNTNSGASSVADNVLEGLYRWNDDNKEECVLAKDMPEVSDDGLTYTITLKKGVKFSDGSDLTTEDVKYTFERMFTPATGCTNTYMYNMITGAQDMLDGKATELSGFETVDDYTFKLHINYKFAPFVANLGMDYASIYPSDACAAAGENWGKGTNLIGTGPYVIKENDEQTKVVMVPNKNYHGKKVNLDRLEIVYIDDVSTKMMEYEQGNIDMCDLDTSLLDQYKDSDLKDEITQVTPLGTYFLSIKDNDPVLSNKAVREAISLAINRKELCSTVLNGAAEPASSFLNPGVPGHDDKLKTYEHNVKKAKQVLADAGISNPTFTCKVRQKEEKIATALQAYLKEAGITMNVETIDAGIWSSARAAGELQSTVLGWFPLYADADNQMYTYYYSENAVGKGVFYNNPEFDSLMKEARESNDSDKRVELYKKADYILSRKDYGTIPLYYGKLQFVAKPYVKNAKLGNLIYHLYNIDIDLSKK
;
A
#
# COMPACT_ATOMS: atom_id res chain seq x y z
N MET A 1 53.26 50.73 28.49
CA MET A 1 52.23 50.56 27.41
C MET A 1 51.54 49.24 27.65
N ALA A 2 50.37 49.24 28.20
CA ALA A 2 49.55 48.09 28.42
C ALA A 2 48.49 48.01 27.30
N VAL A 3 48.47 46.94 26.54
CA VAL A 3 47.47 46.69 25.49
C VAL A 3 46.49 45.68 26.08
N SER A 4 45.26 46.11 26.33
CA SER A 4 44.14 45.29 26.74
C SER A 4 43.48 44.65 25.47
N LEU A 5 43.52 43.32 25.37
CA LEU A 5 42.70 42.57 24.42
C LEU A 5 41.30 42.37 25.01
N ALA A 6 40.31 42.99 24.42
CA ALA A 6 38.90 42.69 24.64
C ALA A 6 38.51 41.52 23.76
N GLY A 7 38.21 40.37 24.36
CA GLY A 7 37.63 39.22 23.69
C GLY A 7 36.12 39.39 23.56
N CYS A 8 35.61 39.54 22.32
CA CYS A 8 34.19 39.40 22.03
C CYS A 8 33.84 37.91 21.95
N GLY A 9 33.23 37.40 23.00
CA GLY A 9 32.53 36.14 23.00
C GLY A 9 31.17 36.32 22.34
N GLY A 10 31.06 35.98 21.07
CA GLY A 10 29.78 35.86 20.36
C GLY A 10 29.10 34.57 20.79
N SER A 11 28.19 34.63 21.74
CA SER A 11 27.20 33.59 21.95
C SER A 11 26.23 33.59 20.77
N SER A 12 26.39 32.63 19.88
CA SER A 12 25.34 32.31 18.91
C SER A 12 24.16 31.70 19.68
N SER A 13 23.29 32.57 20.17
CA SER A 13 21.94 32.15 20.55
C SER A 13 21.23 31.74 19.25
N SER A 14 21.09 30.43 19.02
CA SER A 14 20.09 29.90 18.11
C SER A 14 18.74 30.39 18.63
N SER A 15 18.24 31.46 18.06
CA SER A 15 16.88 31.91 18.29
C SER A 15 15.93 30.83 17.79
N LYS A 16 15.41 30.01 18.70
CA LYS A 16 14.13 29.36 18.53
C LYS A 16 13.08 30.46 18.40
N SER A 17 12.87 30.99 17.21
CA SER A 17 11.68 31.76 16.91
C SER A 17 10.54 30.75 16.72
N THR A 18 9.96 30.30 17.83
CA THR A 18 8.58 29.80 17.82
C THR A 18 7.73 31.02 17.45
N GLU A 19 7.31 31.11 16.18
CA GLU A 19 6.17 31.95 15.79
C GLU A 19 4.99 31.47 16.63
N SER A 20 4.68 32.17 17.70
CA SER A 20 3.59 31.84 18.61
C SER A 20 2.27 31.95 17.87
N GLY A 21 1.65 30.83 17.56
CA GLY A 21 0.32 30.73 16.96
C GLY A 21 0.22 29.98 15.64
N GLU A 22 1.32 29.67 14.93
CA GLU A 22 1.27 28.89 13.68
C GLU A 22 1.16 27.38 13.99
N LYS A 23 0.18 26.71 13.37
CA LYS A 23 -0.01 25.26 13.44
C LYS A 23 0.87 24.56 12.40
N VAL A 24 2.07 24.19 12.81
CA VAL A 24 3.03 23.44 11.99
C VAL A 24 3.07 22.01 12.44
N PHE A 25 2.88 21.09 11.51
CA PHE A 25 3.06 19.66 11.70
C PHE A 25 4.22 19.15 10.86
N ARG A 26 5.12 18.39 11.49
CA ARG A 26 6.33 17.81 10.87
C ARG A 26 6.26 16.30 10.95
N PHE A 27 6.17 15.65 9.79
CA PHE A 27 6.17 14.20 9.66
C PHE A 27 7.53 13.70 9.20
N GLY A 28 8.19 12.88 10.02
CA GLY A 28 9.47 12.24 9.69
C GLY A 28 9.26 10.94 8.92
N GLN A 29 9.84 10.83 7.74
CA GLN A 29 9.85 9.60 6.95
C GLN A 29 11.18 9.39 6.25
N SER A 30 11.42 8.19 5.71
CA SER A 30 12.58 7.95 4.84
C SER A 30 12.41 8.66 3.50
N ASN A 31 13.53 9.11 2.92
CA ASN A 31 13.53 9.78 1.63
C ASN A 31 13.09 8.81 0.51
N PRO A 32 12.03 9.08 -0.25
CA PRO A 32 11.58 8.22 -1.34
C PRO A 32 12.58 8.11 -2.50
N LYS A 33 13.46 9.10 -2.69
CA LYS A 33 14.49 9.18 -3.74
C LYS A 33 13.91 9.04 -5.17
N VAL A 34 12.67 9.44 -5.33
CA VAL A 34 11.91 9.46 -6.60
C VAL A 34 11.11 10.74 -6.71
N GLY A 35 10.71 11.12 -7.92
CA GLY A 35 9.80 12.26 -8.14
C GLY A 35 8.39 12.00 -7.58
N LEU A 36 7.59 13.06 -7.56
CA LEU A 36 6.21 13.04 -7.05
C LEU A 36 5.15 12.77 -8.15
N ASP A 37 5.58 12.43 -9.37
CA ASP A 37 4.69 11.99 -10.44
C ASP A 37 4.22 10.55 -10.18
N MET A 38 3.00 10.40 -9.70
CA MET A 38 2.47 9.11 -9.28
C MET A 38 2.20 8.14 -10.44
N GLN A 39 2.16 8.60 -11.67
CA GLN A 39 2.08 7.68 -12.82
C GLN A 39 3.41 6.95 -13.07
N THR A 40 4.55 7.55 -12.70
CA THR A 40 5.88 7.00 -13.00
C THR A 40 6.53 6.26 -11.84
N ASN A 41 5.91 6.23 -10.67
CA ASN A 41 6.44 5.50 -9.50
C ASN A 41 5.32 4.89 -8.64
N THR A 42 5.72 4.00 -7.72
CA THR A 42 4.83 3.31 -6.77
C THR A 42 5.32 3.45 -5.33
N ASN A 43 6.12 4.48 -5.06
CA ASN A 43 6.76 4.65 -3.76
C ASN A 43 5.78 5.27 -2.75
N SER A 44 5.51 4.59 -1.64
CA SER A 44 4.59 5.05 -0.60
C SER A 44 5.03 6.36 0.07
N GLY A 45 6.35 6.63 0.15
CA GLY A 45 6.86 7.90 0.66
C GLY A 45 6.60 9.07 -0.29
N ALA A 46 6.55 8.83 -1.62
CA ALA A 46 6.11 9.82 -2.59
C ALA A 46 4.59 10.01 -2.53
N SER A 47 3.82 8.92 -2.38
CA SER A 47 2.36 8.99 -2.18
C SER A 47 1.99 9.84 -0.97
N SER A 48 2.70 9.72 0.16
CA SER A 48 2.41 10.52 1.37
C SER A 48 2.55 12.03 1.17
N VAL A 49 3.35 12.47 0.18
CA VAL A 49 3.41 13.87 -0.25
C VAL A 49 2.32 14.18 -1.26
N ALA A 50 2.20 13.34 -2.30
CA ALA A 50 1.30 13.56 -3.43
C ALA A 50 -0.17 13.59 -3.01
N ASP A 51 -0.61 12.75 -2.07
CA ASP A 51 -1.97 12.68 -1.55
C ASP A 51 -2.45 13.98 -0.87
N ASN A 52 -1.52 14.83 -0.44
CA ASN A 52 -1.85 16.15 0.08
C ASN A 52 -2.02 17.23 -1.00
N VAL A 53 -1.59 16.96 -2.22
CA VAL A 53 -1.56 17.92 -3.35
C VAL A 53 -2.48 17.51 -4.48
N LEU A 54 -2.55 16.21 -4.76
CA LEU A 54 -3.33 15.63 -5.85
C LEU A 54 -4.63 15.02 -5.33
N GLU A 55 -5.62 14.95 -6.21
CA GLU A 55 -6.86 14.21 -5.96
C GLU A 55 -7.28 13.47 -7.23
N GLY A 56 -7.88 12.29 -7.03
CA GLY A 56 -8.52 11.51 -8.08
C GLY A 56 -10.03 11.75 -8.14
N LEU A 57 -10.71 11.04 -9.05
CA LEU A 57 -12.17 11.02 -9.12
C LEU A 57 -12.78 10.52 -7.81
N TYR A 58 -12.18 9.48 -7.27
CA TYR A 58 -12.52 8.82 -6.01
C TYR A 58 -11.26 8.70 -5.14
N ARG A 59 -11.40 8.29 -3.89
CA ARG A 59 -10.30 7.88 -3.00
C ARG A 59 -10.77 6.85 -1.99
N TRP A 60 -9.83 6.19 -1.35
CA TRP A 60 -10.05 5.33 -0.20
C TRP A 60 -9.96 6.15 1.08
N ASN A 61 -11.01 6.15 1.89
CA ASN A 61 -10.99 6.83 3.18
C ASN A 61 -10.33 5.96 4.28
N ASP A 62 -10.19 6.53 5.48
CA ASP A 62 -9.56 5.85 6.63
C ASP A 62 -10.31 4.58 7.10
N ASP A 63 -11.54 4.37 6.64
CA ASP A 63 -12.34 3.17 6.92
C ASP A 63 -12.31 2.15 5.76
N ASN A 64 -11.40 2.32 4.81
CA ASN A 64 -11.24 1.50 3.60
C ASN A 64 -12.51 1.44 2.72
N LYS A 65 -13.18 2.58 2.60
CA LYS A 65 -14.34 2.75 1.73
C LYS A 65 -14.04 3.77 0.65
N GLU A 66 -14.56 3.54 -0.52
CA GLU A 66 -14.51 4.49 -1.62
C GLU A 66 -15.35 5.72 -1.30
N GLU A 67 -14.82 6.90 -1.55
CA GLU A 67 -15.57 8.16 -1.46
C GLU A 67 -15.33 9.03 -2.69
N CYS A 68 -16.38 9.82 -3.05
CA CYS A 68 -16.33 10.74 -4.17
C CYS A 68 -15.51 11.99 -3.81
N VAL A 69 -14.46 12.26 -4.59
CA VAL A 69 -13.58 13.43 -4.41
C VAL A 69 -13.85 14.45 -5.51
N LEU A 70 -13.39 14.23 -6.74
CA LEU A 70 -13.66 15.10 -7.90
C LEU A 70 -14.93 14.69 -8.63
N ALA A 71 -15.30 13.41 -8.58
CA ALA A 71 -16.60 12.94 -9.02
C ALA A 71 -17.69 13.44 -8.06
N LYS A 72 -18.85 13.82 -8.63
CA LYS A 72 -20.02 14.27 -7.87
C LYS A 72 -20.68 13.11 -7.12
N ASP A 73 -20.84 11.99 -7.79
CA ASP A 73 -21.48 10.77 -7.30
C ASP A 73 -20.68 9.53 -7.76
N MET A 74 -21.03 8.33 -7.26
CA MET A 74 -20.51 7.08 -7.82
C MET A 74 -20.96 6.96 -9.29
N PRO A 75 -20.21 6.25 -10.16
CA PRO A 75 -20.52 6.20 -11.58
C PRO A 75 -21.86 5.49 -11.85
N GLU A 76 -22.58 5.96 -12.85
CA GLU A 76 -23.69 5.19 -13.43
C GLU A 76 -23.09 4.12 -14.34
N VAL A 77 -23.37 2.85 -14.03
CA VAL A 77 -22.84 1.71 -14.80
C VAL A 77 -23.95 1.16 -15.69
N SER A 78 -23.65 0.96 -16.97
CA SER A 78 -24.59 0.37 -17.93
C SER A 78 -24.98 -1.08 -17.56
N ASP A 79 -26.10 -1.57 -18.04
CA ASP A 79 -26.64 -2.92 -17.74
C ASP A 79 -25.65 -4.05 -18.14
N ASP A 80 -24.88 -3.81 -19.19
CA ASP A 80 -23.83 -4.74 -19.62
C ASP A 80 -22.55 -4.65 -18.78
N GLY A 81 -22.45 -3.65 -17.87
CA GLY A 81 -21.30 -3.44 -17.00
C GLY A 81 -20.04 -2.94 -17.69
N LEU A 82 -20.15 -2.43 -18.93
CA LEU A 82 -18.99 -2.04 -19.75
C LEU A 82 -18.83 -0.52 -19.92
N THR A 83 -19.82 0.28 -19.52
CA THR A 83 -19.77 1.73 -19.62
C THR A 83 -20.01 2.38 -18.27
N TYR A 84 -19.09 3.25 -17.88
CA TYR A 84 -19.13 4.01 -16.62
C TYR A 84 -19.32 5.49 -16.95
N THR A 85 -20.51 6.05 -16.66
CA THR A 85 -20.78 7.48 -16.81
C THR A 85 -20.42 8.19 -15.51
N ILE A 86 -19.54 9.17 -15.59
CA ILE A 86 -19.00 9.89 -14.44
C ILE A 86 -19.24 11.39 -14.65
N THR A 87 -19.77 12.05 -13.60
CA THR A 87 -20.00 13.48 -13.58
C THR A 87 -19.06 14.14 -12.56
N LEU A 88 -18.33 15.17 -12.97
CA LEU A 88 -17.42 15.95 -12.11
C LEU A 88 -18.22 16.95 -11.25
N LYS A 89 -17.66 17.28 -10.08
CA LYS A 89 -18.10 18.44 -9.31
C LYS A 89 -17.78 19.72 -10.08
N LYS A 90 -18.75 20.64 -10.19
CA LYS A 90 -18.58 21.93 -10.88
C LYS A 90 -17.84 22.93 -9.98
N GLY A 91 -17.02 23.78 -10.59
CA GLY A 91 -16.33 24.88 -9.92
C GLY A 91 -15.11 24.45 -9.09
N VAL A 92 -14.65 23.21 -9.25
CA VAL A 92 -13.37 22.77 -8.69
C VAL A 92 -12.24 23.42 -9.49
N LYS A 93 -11.24 23.92 -8.77
CA LYS A 93 -10.05 24.55 -9.36
C LYS A 93 -8.79 23.85 -8.92
N PHE A 94 -7.83 23.81 -9.83
CA PHE A 94 -6.46 23.48 -9.47
C PHE A 94 -5.81 24.60 -8.63
N SER A 95 -4.69 24.30 -8.02
CA SER A 95 -3.99 25.23 -7.12
C SER A 95 -3.42 26.47 -7.85
N ASP A 96 -3.21 26.39 -9.15
CA ASP A 96 -2.83 27.52 -10.02
C ASP A 96 -4.02 28.41 -10.43
N GLY A 97 -5.25 27.98 -10.14
CA GLY A 97 -6.49 28.69 -10.41
C GLY A 97 -7.22 28.27 -11.69
N SER A 98 -6.66 27.38 -12.51
CA SER A 98 -7.35 26.79 -13.66
C SER A 98 -8.55 25.93 -13.22
N ASP A 99 -9.57 25.84 -14.08
CA ASP A 99 -10.78 25.06 -13.80
C ASP A 99 -10.55 23.58 -14.15
N LEU A 100 -11.06 22.69 -13.32
CA LEU A 100 -11.10 21.26 -13.62
C LEU A 100 -12.23 20.97 -14.63
N THR A 101 -11.89 20.27 -15.71
CA THR A 101 -12.82 19.82 -16.75
C THR A 101 -12.57 18.37 -17.16
N THR A 102 -13.44 17.82 -18.02
CA THR A 102 -13.25 16.48 -18.61
C THR A 102 -12.02 16.39 -19.50
N GLU A 103 -11.47 17.50 -20.00
CA GLU A 103 -10.23 17.53 -20.76
C GLU A 103 -9.03 17.11 -19.91
N ASP A 104 -8.95 17.56 -18.66
CA ASP A 104 -7.91 17.17 -17.71
C ASP A 104 -7.98 15.68 -17.37
N VAL A 105 -9.20 15.16 -17.24
CA VAL A 105 -9.41 13.73 -17.01
C VAL A 105 -8.95 12.92 -18.23
N LYS A 106 -9.36 13.33 -19.44
CA LYS A 106 -8.92 12.70 -20.70
C LYS A 106 -7.41 12.72 -20.83
N TYR A 107 -6.80 13.88 -20.65
CA TYR A 107 -5.36 14.04 -20.68
C TYR A 107 -4.63 13.11 -19.70
N THR A 108 -5.13 13.02 -18.47
CA THR A 108 -4.54 12.18 -17.43
C THR A 108 -4.48 10.70 -17.84
N PHE A 109 -5.60 10.15 -18.38
CA PHE A 109 -5.63 8.76 -18.82
C PHE A 109 -4.82 8.54 -20.11
N GLU A 110 -4.87 9.48 -21.07
CA GLU A 110 -4.05 9.39 -22.29
C GLU A 110 -2.55 9.45 -21.98
N ARG A 111 -2.14 10.33 -21.06
CA ARG A 111 -0.76 10.39 -20.58
C ARG A 111 -0.33 9.07 -19.93
N MET A 112 -1.21 8.43 -19.14
CA MET A 112 -0.93 7.14 -18.51
C MET A 112 -0.57 6.05 -19.54
N PHE A 113 -1.24 6.04 -20.69
CA PHE A 113 -1.02 5.03 -21.75
C PHE A 113 -0.04 5.48 -22.83
N THR A 114 0.46 6.71 -22.77
CA THR A 114 1.50 7.17 -23.68
C THR A 114 2.84 6.52 -23.31
N PRO A 115 3.49 5.77 -24.22
CA PRO A 115 4.74 5.04 -23.89
C PRO A 115 5.86 5.93 -23.36
N ALA A 116 5.98 7.17 -23.84
CA ALA A 116 6.98 8.13 -23.38
C ALA A 116 6.83 8.54 -21.90
N THR A 117 5.64 8.40 -21.30
CA THR A 117 5.41 8.66 -19.87
C THR A 117 6.11 7.63 -18.99
N GLY A 118 6.24 6.38 -19.46
CA GLY A 118 6.83 5.30 -18.66
C GLY A 118 5.97 4.93 -17.45
N CYS A 119 4.64 5.01 -17.56
CA CYS A 119 3.73 4.69 -16.46
C CYS A 119 3.90 3.23 -16.00
N THR A 120 4.11 3.04 -14.69
CA THR A 120 4.41 1.73 -14.10
C THR A 120 3.16 0.89 -13.80
N ASN A 121 1.98 1.52 -13.72
CA ASN A 121 0.73 0.90 -13.24
C ASN A 121 -0.35 0.79 -14.31
N THR A 122 0.00 0.84 -15.59
CA THR A 122 -0.95 0.73 -16.71
C THR A 122 -1.82 -0.53 -16.65
N TYR A 123 -1.28 -1.63 -16.07
CA TYR A 123 -1.99 -2.89 -15.93
C TYR A 123 -3.27 -2.80 -15.08
N MET A 124 -3.39 -1.79 -14.22
CA MET A 124 -4.59 -1.54 -13.40
C MET A 124 -5.72 -0.90 -14.21
N TYR A 125 -5.42 -0.34 -15.37
CA TYR A 125 -6.34 0.45 -16.20
C TYR A 125 -6.41 -0.02 -17.65
N ASN A 126 -5.62 -1.03 -18.04
CA ASN A 126 -5.53 -1.53 -19.42
C ASN A 126 -6.82 -2.19 -19.94
N MET A 127 -7.82 -2.40 -19.06
CA MET A 127 -9.16 -2.80 -19.47
C MET A 127 -9.92 -1.67 -20.15
N ILE A 128 -9.50 -0.41 -20.06
CA ILE A 128 -10.13 0.69 -20.78
C ILE A 128 -9.92 0.48 -22.28
N THR A 129 -10.99 0.61 -23.06
CA THR A 129 -10.96 0.40 -24.50
C THR A 129 -9.96 1.34 -25.17
N GLY A 130 -9.09 0.81 -26.01
CA GLY A 130 -8.03 1.56 -26.67
C GLY A 130 -6.75 1.74 -25.88
N ALA A 131 -6.71 1.41 -24.58
CA ALA A 131 -5.50 1.53 -23.75
C ALA A 131 -4.32 0.74 -24.34
N GLN A 132 -4.53 -0.49 -24.79
CA GLN A 132 -3.49 -1.32 -25.38
C GLN A 132 -2.99 -0.75 -26.72
N ASP A 133 -3.87 -0.19 -27.55
CA ASP A 133 -3.45 0.43 -28.82
C ASP A 133 -2.56 1.68 -28.59
N MET A 134 -2.82 2.45 -27.53
CA MET A 134 -1.96 3.54 -27.12
C MET A 134 -0.60 3.03 -26.63
N LEU A 135 -0.59 2.04 -25.73
CA LEU A 135 0.63 1.40 -25.21
C LEU A 135 1.51 0.82 -26.32
N ASP A 136 0.88 0.28 -27.36
CA ASP A 136 1.58 -0.25 -28.54
C ASP A 136 2.01 0.84 -29.53
N GLY A 137 1.68 2.11 -29.27
CA GLY A 137 1.95 3.25 -30.16
C GLY A 137 1.12 3.25 -31.46
N LYS A 138 0.01 2.50 -31.49
CA LYS A 138 -0.92 2.42 -32.63
C LYS A 138 -1.97 3.54 -32.62
N ALA A 139 -2.25 4.12 -31.46
CA ALA A 139 -3.17 5.22 -31.26
C ALA A 139 -2.54 6.31 -30.39
N THR A 140 -2.99 7.54 -30.56
CA THR A 140 -2.61 8.72 -29.75
C THR A 140 -3.76 9.20 -28.87
N GLU A 141 -4.95 8.66 -29.05
CA GLU A 141 -6.16 8.98 -28.28
C GLU A 141 -6.76 7.73 -27.68
N LEU A 142 -7.35 7.87 -26.50
CA LEU A 142 -8.00 6.79 -25.77
C LEU A 142 -9.45 6.59 -26.28
N SER A 143 -9.65 5.64 -27.19
CA SER A 143 -10.97 5.43 -27.83
C SER A 143 -12.09 5.06 -26.85
N GLY A 144 -11.75 4.55 -25.67
CA GLY A 144 -12.69 4.27 -24.58
C GLY A 144 -13.08 5.48 -23.73
N PHE A 145 -12.56 6.68 -24.02
CA PHE A 145 -12.96 7.91 -23.36
C PHE A 145 -13.92 8.69 -24.25
N GLU A 146 -15.16 8.89 -23.79
CA GLU A 146 -16.19 9.67 -24.49
C GLU A 146 -16.51 10.93 -23.68
N THR A 147 -16.17 12.10 -24.19
CA THR A 147 -16.58 13.39 -23.61
C THR A 147 -18.04 13.67 -23.95
N VAL A 148 -18.88 13.84 -22.92
CA VAL A 148 -20.29 14.22 -23.10
C VAL A 148 -20.45 15.75 -23.04
N ASP A 149 -19.83 16.37 -22.01
CA ASP A 149 -19.73 17.82 -21.83
C ASP A 149 -18.49 18.13 -20.95
N ASP A 150 -18.28 19.41 -20.58
CA ASP A 150 -17.13 19.84 -19.77
C ASP A 150 -17.05 19.16 -18.39
N TYR A 151 -18.12 18.53 -17.91
CA TYR A 151 -18.19 17.92 -16.57
C TYR A 151 -18.70 16.48 -16.58
N THR A 152 -19.04 15.93 -17.75
CA THR A 152 -19.58 14.58 -17.86
C THR A 152 -18.83 13.82 -18.97
N PHE A 153 -18.39 12.62 -18.64
CA PHE A 153 -17.68 11.73 -19.57
C PHE A 153 -18.06 10.27 -19.32
N LYS A 154 -17.73 9.41 -20.27
CA LYS A 154 -17.87 7.96 -20.12
C LYS A 154 -16.53 7.28 -20.31
N LEU A 155 -16.33 6.23 -19.52
CA LEU A 155 -15.23 5.28 -19.71
C LEU A 155 -15.82 3.94 -20.16
N HIS A 156 -15.35 3.44 -21.29
CA HIS A 156 -15.70 2.14 -21.82
C HIS A 156 -14.60 1.14 -21.52
N ILE A 157 -14.96 -0.04 -20.98
CA ILE A 157 -14.01 -1.11 -20.67
C ILE A 157 -14.30 -2.36 -21.50
N ASN A 158 -13.26 -3.15 -21.77
CA ASN A 158 -13.33 -4.29 -22.69
C ASN A 158 -14.00 -5.53 -22.09
N TYR A 159 -14.11 -5.62 -20.77
CA TYR A 159 -14.73 -6.73 -20.05
C TYR A 159 -15.21 -6.28 -18.67
N LYS A 160 -16.20 -6.97 -18.11
CA LYS A 160 -16.72 -6.67 -16.77
C LYS A 160 -15.64 -6.76 -15.71
N PHE A 161 -15.47 -5.68 -14.97
CA PHE A 161 -14.49 -5.58 -13.92
C PHE A 161 -15.02 -4.73 -12.75
N ALA A 162 -15.70 -5.38 -11.81
CA ALA A 162 -16.31 -4.70 -10.66
C ALA A 162 -15.32 -3.84 -9.83
N PRO A 163 -14.02 -4.23 -9.64
CA PRO A 163 -13.05 -3.38 -8.94
C PRO A 163 -12.60 -2.15 -9.74
N PHE A 164 -13.18 -1.83 -10.89
CA PHE A 164 -12.74 -0.71 -11.72
C PHE A 164 -12.78 0.63 -10.97
N VAL A 165 -13.86 0.88 -10.22
CA VAL A 165 -14.00 2.12 -9.43
C VAL A 165 -12.94 2.18 -8.32
N ALA A 166 -12.63 1.03 -7.70
CA ALA A 166 -11.56 0.91 -6.72
C ALA A 166 -10.20 1.36 -7.28
N ASN A 167 -9.90 1.00 -8.53
CA ASN A 167 -8.69 1.43 -9.22
C ASN A 167 -8.68 2.94 -9.48
N LEU A 168 -9.85 3.54 -9.79
CA LEU A 168 -9.97 4.98 -9.98
C LEU A 168 -9.76 5.79 -8.68
N GLY A 169 -9.77 5.13 -7.54
CA GLY A 169 -9.45 5.72 -6.23
C GLY A 169 -7.97 5.67 -5.84
N MET A 170 -7.09 5.21 -6.74
CA MET A 170 -5.66 5.13 -6.47
C MET A 170 -4.93 6.39 -6.91
N ASP A 171 -3.83 6.74 -6.24
CA ASP A 171 -2.98 7.90 -6.52
C ASP A 171 -2.55 8.00 -7.99
N TYR A 172 -2.39 6.84 -8.64
CA TYR A 172 -2.00 6.74 -10.06
C TYR A 172 -3.05 7.31 -11.02
N ALA A 173 -4.32 7.38 -10.57
CA ALA A 173 -5.44 7.98 -11.29
C ALA A 173 -5.77 9.40 -10.81
N SER A 174 -4.87 10.05 -10.07
CA SER A 174 -5.01 11.46 -9.71
C SER A 174 -5.07 12.32 -10.96
N ILE A 175 -5.97 13.30 -10.98
CA ILE A 175 -6.21 14.13 -12.16
C ILE A 175 -5.20 15.27 -12.22
N TYR A 176 -4.51 15.38 -13.36
CA TYR A 176 -3.50 16.40 -13.63
C TYR A 176 -4.06 17.53 -14.50
N PRO A 177 -3.74 18.80 -14.21
CA PRO A 177 -4.09 19.91 -15.09
C PRO A 177 -3.34 19.72 -16.42
N SER A 178 -4.10 19.58 -17.51
CA SER A 178 -3.59 19.21 -18.83
C SER A 178 -2.52 20.16 -19.33
N ASP A 179 -2.80 21.46 -19.32
CA ASP A 179 -1.88 22.51 -19.79
C ASP A 179 -0.60 22.58 -18.93
N ALA A 180 -0.75 22.61 -17.61
CA ALA A 180 0.38 22.77 -16.71
C ALA A 180 1.29 21.52 -16.69
N CYS A 181 0.69 20.31 -16.71
CA CYS A 181 1.44 19.07 -16.76
C CYS A 181 2.19 18.92 -18.10
N ALA A 182 1.54 19.23 -19.23
CA ALA A 182 2.16 19.22 -20.54
C ALA A 182 3.31 20.23 -20.63
N ALA A 183 3.13 21.45 -20.12
CA ALA A 183 4.17 22.48 -20.09
C ALA A 183 5.38 22.09 -19.22
N ALA A 184 5.16 21.41 -18.10
CA ALA A 184 6.23 20.94 -17.23
C ALA A 184 7.02 19.75 -17.84
N GLY A 185 6.38 18.92 -18.67
CA GLY A 185 7.00 17.77 -19.34
C GLY A 185 7.74 16.86 -18.36
N GLU A 186 9.03 16.61 -18.59
CA GLU A 186 9.88 15.76 -17.72
C GLU A 186 10.13 16.35 -16.31
N ASN A 187 9.78 17.63 -16.09
CA ASN A 187 9.90 18.26 -14.77
C ASN A 187 8.62 18.11 -13.93
N TRP A 188 7.56 17.49 -14.44
CA TRP A 188 6.38 17.20 -13.67
C TRP A 188 6.71 16.31 -12.46
N GLY A 189 6.24 16.70 -11.27
CA GLY A 189 6.56 16.01 -10.02
C GLY A 189 7.95 16.28 -9.44
N LYS A 190 8.75 17.20 -10.02
CA LYS A 190 10.06 17.61 -9.50
C LYS A 190 10.00 19.02 -8.92
N GLY A 191 10.75 19.24 -7.82
CA GLY A 191 10.72 20.52 -7.13
C GLY A 191 9.30 20.90 -6.72
N THR A 192 8.84 22.09 -7.14
CA THR A 192 7.47 22.57 -6.88
C THR A 192 6.50 22.33 -8.04
N ASN A 193 6.92 21.61 -9.09
CA ASN A 193 6.12 21.38 -10.30
C ASN A 193 5.11 20.22 -10.09
N LEU A 194 4.28 20.34 -9.08
CA LEU A 194 3.14 19.44 -8.85
C LEU A 194 1.92 20.31 -8.51
N ILE A 195 1.01 20.43 -9.46
CA ILE A 195 -0.21 21.22 -9.35
C ILE A 195 -1.38 20.24 -9.27
N GLY A 196 -2.23 20.39 -8.27
CA GLY A 196 -3.39 19.54 -8.08
C GLY A 196 -4.55 20.31 -7.49
N THR A 197 -5.65 19.60 -7.25
CA THR A 197 -6.87 20.14 -6.63
C THR A 197 -6.86 19.98 -5.11
N GLY A 198 -5.85 19.29 -4.56
CA GLY A 198 -5.78 18.87 -3.16
C GLY A 198 -5.65 20.01 -2.15
N PRO A 199 -5.70 19.66 -0.85
CA PRO A 199 -5.77 20.63 0.26
C PRO A 199 -4.51 21.47 0.46
N TYR A 200 -3.36 21.06 -0.06
CA TYR A 200 -2.08 21.76 0.07
C TYR A 200 -1.41 22.02 -1.26
N VAL A 201 -0.48 22.97 -1.26
CA VAL A 201 0.41 23.32 -2.37
C VAL A 201 1.84 23.19 -1.90
N ILE A 202 2.73 22.63 -2.71
CA ILE A 202 4.17 22.58 -2.43
C ILE A 202 4.73 23.99 -2.54
N LYS A 203 5.23 24.52 -1.41
CA LYS A 203 5.91 25.81 -1.34
C LYS A 203 7.41 25.67 -1.53
N GLU A 204 7.99 24.59 -0.99
CA GLU A 204 9.40 24.26 -1.04
C GLU A 204 9.55 22.74 -1.16
N ASN A 205 10.42 22.28 -2.01
CA ASN A 205 10.81 20.87 -2.11
C ASN A 205 12.32 20.79 -2.27
N ASP A 206 13.00 20.57 -1.15
CA ASP A 206 14.38 20.12 -1.15
C ASP A 206 14.33 18.58 -1.15
N GLU A 207 14.53 18.01 -2.33
CA GLU A 207 14.41 16.55 -2.57
C GLU A 207 15.35 15.72 -1.68
N GLN A 208 16.30 16.34 -0.97
CA GLN A 208 17.22 15.64 -0.07
C GLN A 208 16.79 15.70 1.40
N THR A 209 16.13 16.77 1.82
CA THR A 209 15.89 17.01 3.24
C THR A 209 14.42 17.13 3.63
N LYS A 210 13.59 17.83 2.84
CA LYS A 210 12.18 18.02 3.19
C LYS A 210 11.32 18.58 2.07
N VAL A 211 10.01 18.37 2.21
CA VAL A 211 8.97 19.08 1.45
C VAL A 211 8.16 19.94 2.41
N VAL A 212 7.95 21.21 2.06
CA VAL A 212 7.10 22.16 2.81
C VAL A 212 5.85 22.45 2.00
N MET A 213 4.70 22.22 2.61
CA MET A 213 3.39 22.43 2.00
C MET A 213 2.59 23.47 2.80
N VAL A 214 1.82 24.30 2.10
CA VAL A 214 0.93 25.31 2.68
C VAL A 214 -0.49 25.12 2.17
N PRO A 215 -1.54 25.58 2.88
CA PRO A 215 -2.92 25.42 2.47
C PRO A 215 -3.19 25.94 1.05
N ASN A 216 -3.88 25.14 0.24
CA ASN A 216 -4.36 25.53 -1.07
C ASN A 216 -5.55 26.49 -0.92
N LYS A 217 -5.42 27.71 -1.44
CA LYS A 217 -6.47 28.75 -1.36
C LYS A 217 -7.68 28.43 -2.24
N ASN A 218 -7.49 27.58 -3.25
CA ASN A 218 -8.52 27.16 -4.20
C ASN A 218 -9.15 25.82 -3.82
N TYR A 219 -8.79 25.24 -2.64
CA TYR A 219 -9.29 23.94 -2.25
C TYR A 219 -10.82 23.92 -2.13
N HIS A 220 -11.45 22.98 -2.81
CA HIS A 220 -12.90 22.85 -2.89
C HIS A 220 -13.52 22.12 -1.67
N GLY A 221 -12.69 21.49 -0.84
CA GLY A 221 -13.11 20.75 0.35
C GLY A 221 -13.13 21.59 1.62
N LYS A 222 -13.12 20.94 2.77
CA LYS A 222 -13.04 21.63 4.06
C LYS A 222 -11.65 22.25 4.25
N LYS A 223 -11.64 23.48 4.81
CA LYS A 223 -10.38 24.12 5.16
C LYS A 223 -9.55 23.21 6.08
N VAL A 224 -8.28 23.03 5.75
CA VAL A 224 -7.34 22.27 6.57
C VAL A 224 -7.03 22.99 7.89
N ASN A 225 -6.59 22.23 8.90
CA ASN A 225 -6.34 22.75 10.24
C ASN A 225 -4.94 23.36 10.40
N LEU A 226 -3.98 22.91 9.59
CA LEU A 226 -2.58 23.32 9.69
C LEU A 226 -2.31 24.55 8.83
N ASP A 227 -1.45 25.42 9.29
CA ASP A 227 -0.89 26.51 8.50
C ASP A 227 0.30 26.03 7.64
N ARG A 228 0.98 24.96 8.08
CA ARG A 228 2.10 24.34 7.36
C ARG A 228 2.21 22.87 7.68
N LEU A 229 2.42 22.06 6.65
CA LEU A 229 2.73 20.64 6.70
C LEU A 229 4.15 20.44 6.14
N GLU A 230 5.03 19.85 6.92
CA GLU A 230 6.40 19.52 6.51
C GLU A 230 6.60 18.01 6.52
N ILE A 231 7.11 17.46 5.44
CA ILE A 231 7.60 16.08 5.38
C ILE A 231 9.12 16.14 5.45
N VAL A 232 9.69 15.63 6.54
CA VAL A 232 11.13 15.67 6.81
C VAL A 232 11.76 14.33 6.48
N TYR A 233 12.78 14.31 5.65
CA TYR A 233 13.44 13.09 5.20
C TYR A 233 14.57 12.70 6.13
N ILE A 234 14.44 11.52 6.77
CA ILE A 234 15.43 10.95 7.70
C ILE A 234 15.49 9.45 7.46
N ASP A 235 16.56 8.98 6.83
CA ASP A 235 16.70 7.56 6.43
C ASP A 235 17.10 6.66 7.61
N ASP A 236 17.95 7.13 8.52
CA ASP A 236 18.39 6.35 9.67
C ASP A 236 17.33 6.33 10.77
N VAL A 237 16.88 5.13 11.16
CA VAL A 237 15.76 4.96 12.10
C VAL A 237 16.08 5.46 13.51
N SER A 238 17.33 5.37 13.95
CA SER A 238 17.75 5.87 15.27
C SER A 238 17.82 7.40 15.29
N THR A 239 18.34 8.00 14.20
CA THR A 239 18.34 9.45 14.03
C THR A 239 16.92 9.99 13.98
N LYS A 240 16.00 9.34 13.28
CA LYS A 240 14.58 9.73 13.21
C LYS A 240 13.94 9.76 14.60
N MET A 241 14.19 8.75 15.43
CA MET A 241 13.71 8.73 16.80
C MET A 241 14.34 9.81 17.67
N MET A 242 15.65 10.10 17.51
CA MET A 242 16.28 11.23 18.22
C MET A 242 15.66 12.59 17.85
N GLU A 243 15.38 12.82 16.55
CA GLU A 243 14.70 14.04 16.10
C GLU A 243 13.29 14.16 16.66
N TYR A 244 12.59 13.02 16.78
CA TYR A 244 11.30 12.97 17.46
C TYR A 244 11.41 13.30 18.95
N GLU A 245 12.32 12.69 19.69
CA GLU A 245 12.54 12.94 21.11
C GLU A 245 12.85 14.42 21.38
N GLN A 246 13.69 15.03 20.53
CA GLN A 246 14.07 16.45 20.62
C GLN A 246 12.93 17.41 20.21
N GLY A 247 11.83 16.91 19.64
CA GLY A 247 10.71 17.73 19.17
C GLY A 247 10.99 18.47 17.85
N ASN A 248 11.96 18.01 17.06
CA ASN A 248 12.24 18.54 15.72
C ASN A 248 11.26 18.00 14.68
N ILE A 249 10.67 16.81 14.93
CA ILE A 249 9.52 16.26 14.22
C ILE A 249 8.41 15.91 15.21
N ASP A 250 7.16 15.98 14.76
CA ASP A 250 5.98 15.83 15.60
C ASP A 250 5.39 14.39 15.55
N MET A 251 5.71 13.64 14.49
CA MET A 251 5.29 12.25 14.26
C MET A 251 6.23 11.55 13.30
N CYS A 252 6.44 10.24 13.48
CA CYS A 252 7.15 9.39 12.50
C CYS A 252 6.77 7.91 12.66
N ASP A 253 7.15 7.09 11.69
CA ASP A 253 7.14 5.65 11.85
C ASP A 253 8.20 5.21 12.89
N LEU A 254 7.82 4.25 13.72
CA LEU A 254 8.73 3.58 14.66
C LEU A 254 9.12 2.22 14.06
N ASP A 255 10.38 2.08 13.70
CA ASP A 255 10.87 0.83 13.14
C ASP A 255 10.75 -0.32 14.16
N THR A 256 10.35 -1.50 13.68
CA THR A 256 10.13 -2.68 14.53
C THR A 256 11.38 -3.09 15.31
N SER A 257 12.59 -2.80 14.80
CA SER A 257 13.85 -3.09 15.49
C SER A 257 14.03 -2.26 16.78
N LEU A 258 13.40 -1.10 16.86
CA LEU A 258 13.44 -0.20 18.00
C LEU A 258 12.25 -0.37 18.96
N LEU A 259 11.23 -1.15 18.57
CA LEU A 259 10.00 -1.28 19.36
C LEU A 259 10.26 -1.77 20.79
N ASP A 260 11.17 -2.71 20.98
CA ASP A 260 11.52 -3.22 22.33
C ASP A 260 12.13 -2.15 23.23
N GLN A 261 12.84 -1.18 22.65
CA GLN A 261 13.44 -0.08 23.39
C GLN A 261 12.37 0.91 23.89
N TYR A 262 11.32 1.15 23.08
CA TYR A 262 10.36 2.23 23.32
C TYR A 262 9.03 1.77 23.92
N LYS A 263 8.61 0.52 23.75
CA LYS A 263 7.30 0.01 24.24
C LYS A 263 7.10 0.10 25.76
N ASP A 264 8.19 0.10 26.53
CA ASP A 264 8.19 0.20 27.99
C ASP A 264 8.84 1.50 28.49
N SER A 265 9.17 2.45 27.58
CA SER A 265 9.74 3.76 27.90
C SER A 265 8.68 4.79 28.28
N ASP A 266 9.11 5.99 28.60
CA ASP A 266 8.21 7.14 28.84
C ASP A 266 7.38 7.52 27.60
N LEU A 267 7.80 7.07 26.40
CA LEU A 267 7.09 7.30 25.12
C LEU A 267 6.04 6.23 24.79
N LYS A 268 5.83 5.23 25.65
CA LYS A 268 4.90 4.12 25.39
C LYS A 268 3.48 4.57 25.05
N ASP A 269 3.00 5.65 25.67
CA ASP A 269 1.65 6.20 25.45
C ASP A 269 1.55 7.06 24.17
N GLU A 270 2.70 7.36 23.55
CA GLU A 270 2.81 8.05 22.27
C GLU A 270 2.86 7.06 21.09
N ILE A 271 3.02 5.74 21.36
CA ILE A 271 3.07 4.71 20.33
C ILE A 271 1.65 4.33 19.91
N THR A 272 1.37 4.45 18.62
CA THR A 272 0.15 3.95 17.99
C THR A 272 0.48 2.83 17.01
N GLN A 273 -0.48 1.90 16.81
CA GLN A 273 -0.32 0.79 15.89
C GLN A 273 -1.44 0.80 14.86
N VAL A 274 -1.07 0.52 13.61
CA VAL A 274 -2.00 0.33 12.48
C VAL A 274 -1.74 -1.05 11.89
N THR A 275 -2.79 -1.80 11.57
CA THR A 275 -2.67 -3.06 10.84
C THR A 275 -2.98 -2.79 9.37
N PRO A 276 -1.97 -2.68 8.49
CA PRO A 276 -2.21 -2.49 7.07
C PRO A 276 -2.91 -3.71 6.46
N LEU A 277 -3.58 -3.52 5.32
CA LEU A 277 -4.37 -4.57 4.65
C LEU A 277 -3.52 -5.68 4.00
N GLY A 278 -2.39 -6.02 4.61
CA GLY A 278 -1.45 -7.00 4.08
C GLY A 278 -1.36 -8.27 4.91
N THR A 279 -1.04 -9.36 4.25
CA THR A 279 -0.81 -10.66 4.88
C THR A 279 0.58 -11.16 4.54
N TYR A 280 1.32 -11.57 5.56
CA TYR A 280 2.55 -12.32 5.40
C TYR A 280 2.25 -13.81 5.39
N PHE A 281 2.86 -14.54 4.46
CA PHE A 281 2.58 -15.95 4.24
C PHE A 281 3.80 -16.70 3.73
N LEU A 282 3.82 -18.01 3.92
CA LEU A 282 4.70 -18.91 3.22
C LEU A 282 4.05 -19.24 1.88
N SER A 283 4.61 -18.70 0.81
CA SER A 283 4.23 -18.99 -0.56
C SER A 283 4.78 -20.36 -0.97
N ILE A 284 3.97 -21.13 -1.65
CA ILE A 284 4.23 -22.51 -2.04
C ILE A 284 4.11 -22.62 -3.56
N LYS A 285 5.05 -23.32 -4.17
CA LYS A 285 4.96 -23.75 -5.56
C LYS A 285 4.10 -25.02 -5.62
N ASP A 286 2.83 -24.88 -6.04
CA ASP A 286 1.82 -25.94 -5.94
C ASP A 286 2.09 -27.14 -6.87
N ASN A 287 2.93 -26.98 -7.91
CA ASN A 287 3.37 -28.06 -8.79
C ASN A 287 4.75 -28.64 -8.44
N ASP A 288 5.30 -28.31 -7.26
CA ASP A 288 6.54 -28.90 -6.78
C ASP A 288 6.35 -30.38 -6.37
N PRO A 289 7.30 -31.28 -6.60
CA PRO A 289 7.14 -32.73 -6.30
C PRO A 289 6.78 -33.03 -4.86
N VAL A 290 7.18 -32.20 -3.89
CA VAL A 290 6.92 -32.39 -2.45
C VAL A 290 5.70 -31.57 -2.04
N LEU A 291 5.67 -30.29 -2.42
CA LEU A 291 4.69 -29.31 -1.95
C LEU A 291 3.34 -29.40 -2.70
N SER A 292 3.27 -30.09 -3.84
CA SER A 292 2.00 -30.41 -4.51
C SER A 292 1.10 -31.35 -3.68
N ASN A 293 1.69 -32.10 -2.75
CA ASN A 293 0.92 -32.96 -1.86
C ASN A 293 0.20 -32.15 -0.77
N LYS A 294 -1.12 -32.14 -0.79
CA LYS A 294 -1.94 -31.43 0.18
C LYS A 294 -1.64 -31.79 1.64
N ALA A 295 -1.36 -33.08 1.92
CA ALA A 295 -1.05 -33.52 3.28
C ALA A 295 0.23 -32.88 3.82
N VAL A 296 1.22 -32.64 2.95
CA VAL A 296 2.44 -31.89 3.32
C VAL A 296 2.10 -30.45 3.66
N ARG A 297 1.28 -29.76 2.84
CA ARG A 297 0.88 -28.38 3.09
C ARG A 297 0.04 -28.23 4.35
N GLU A 298 -0.89 -29.16 4.60
CA GLU A 298 -1.68 -29.21 5.84
C GLU A 298 -0.77 -29.42 7.07
N ALA A 299 0.16 -30.36 6.99
CA ALA A 299 1.11 -30.61 8.07
C ALA A 299 2.02 -29.39 8.34
N ILE A 300 2.47 -28.68 7.31
CA ILE A 300 3.20 -27.42 7.44
C ILE A 300 2.34 -26.39 8.21
N SER A 301 1.08 -26.21 7.82
CA SER A 301 0.19 -25.26 8.48
C SER A 301 -0.04 -25.58 9.96
N LEU A 302 -0.21 -26.88 10.29
CA LEU A 302 -0.39 -27.36 11.67
C LEU A 302 0.88 -27.25 12.52
N ALA A 303 2.05 -27.37 11.92
CA ALA A 303 3.33 -27.32 12.64
C ALA A 303 3.70 -25.89 13.06
N ILE A 304 3.24 -24.86 12.36
CA ILE A 304 3.65 -23.46 12.61
C ILE A 304 2.94 -22.89 13.85
N ASN A 305 3.75 -22.47 14.84
CA ASN A 305 3.27 -21.74 16.02
C ASN A 305 3.15 -20.24 15.73
N ARG A 306 2.04 -19.83 15.13
CA ARG A 306 1.80 -18.42 14.74
C ARG A 306 1.75 -17.47 15.93
N LYS A 307 1.30 -17.95 17.10
CA LYS A 307 1.27 -17.12 18.32
C LYS A 307 2.68 -16.78 18.79
N GLU A 308 3.55 -17.77 18.87
CA GLU A 308 4.95 -17.57 19.25
C GLU A 308 5.72 -16.77 18.19
N LEU A 309 5.45 -17.02 16.90
CA LEU A 309 6.01 -16.23 15.80
C LEU A 309 5.69 -14.73 15.99
N CYS A 310 4.44 -14.39 16.30
CA CYS A 310 4.05 -12.99 16.51
C CYS A 310 4.58 -12.39 17.81
N SER A 311 4.47 -13.12 18.94
CA SER A 311 4.81 -12.59 20.27
C SER A 311 6.31 -12.54 20.53
N THR A 312 7.07 -13.54 20.04
CA THR A 312 8.49 -13.71 20.36
C THR A 312 9.40 -13.33 19.20
N VAL A 313 9.14 -13.89 18.01
CA VAL A 313 10.03 -13.63 16.85
C VAL A 313 9.83 -12.21 16.32
N LEU A 314 8.57 -11.72 16.31
CA LEU A 314 8.19 -10.40 15.82
C LEU A 314 7.92 -9.38 16.95
N ASN A 315 8.31 -9.69 18.19
CA ASN A 315 8.22 -8.79 19.35
C ASN A 315 6.83 -8.14 19.55
N GLY A 316 5.74 -8.84 19.18
CA GLY A 316 4.37 -8.31 19.27
C GLY A 316 3.98 -7.36 18.12
N ALA A 317 4.86 -7.12 17.15
CA ALA A 317 4.60 -6.27 15.99
C ALA A 317 3.72 -6.94 14.91
N ALA A 318 2.97 -7.98 15.26
CA ALA A 318 2.09 -8.71 14.36
C ALA A 318 0.98 -9.44 15.11
N GLU A 319 -0.07 -9.80 14.36
CA GLU A 319 -1.15 -10.68 14.83
C GLU A 319 -1.18 -11.98 14.03
N PRO A 320 -1.45 -13.14 14.69
CA PRO A 320 -1.56 -14.41 14.00
C PRO A 320 -2.66 -14.39 12.94
N ALA A 321 -2.34 -14.74 11.70
CA ALA A 321 -3.34 -14.76 10.63
C ALA A 321 -4.43 -15.80 10.89
N SER A 322 -5.67 -15.47 10.50
CA SER A 322 -6.82 -16.37 10.48
C SER A 322 -7.15 -16.88 9.08
N SER A 323 -6.76 -16.14 8.03
CA SER A 323 -6.92 -16.52 6.63
C SER A 323 -5.90 -15.76 5.75
N PHE A 324 -5.97 -15.94 4.44
CA PHE A 324 -5.13 -15.17 3.51
C PHE A 324 -5.61 -13.73 3.38
N LEU A 325 -6.91 -13.48 3.39
CA LEU A 325 -7.45 -12.12 3.45
C LEU A 325 -7.23 -11.52 4.85
N ASN A 326 -6.78 -10.27 4.90
CA ASN A 326 -6.57 -9.52 6.13
C ASN A 326 -7.92 -8.97 6.65
N PRO A 327 -8.14 -8.86 7.98
CA PRO A 327 -9.26 -8.09 8.53
C PRO A 327 -9.31 -6.67 7.94
N GLY A 328 -10.47 -6.24 7.45
CA GLY A 328 -10.66 -4.97 6.73
C GLY A 328 -10.68 -5.10 5.21
N VAL A 329 -10.27 -6.25 4.64
CA VAL A 329 -10.50 -6.55 3.21
C VAL A 329 -11.87 -7.19 3.04
N PRO A 330 -12.76 -6.68 2.17
CA PRO A 330 -14.04 -7.30 1.86
C PRO A 330 -13.86 -8.75 1.45
N GLY A 331 -14.55 -9.67 2.13
CA GLY A 331 -14.37 -11.12 1.95
C GLY A 331 -13.54 -11.80 3.05
N HIS A 332 -12.92 -11.05 3.97
CA HIS A 332 -12.42 -11.65 5.21
C HIS A 332 -13.58 -12.20 6.03
N ASP A 333 -13.43 -13.40 6.57
CA ASP A 333 -14.43 -13.97 7.48
C ASP A 333 -13.98 -13.82 8.95
N ASP A 334 -14.54 -12.85 9.66
CA ASP A 334 -14.25 -12.54 11.06
C ASP A 334 -14.58 -13.69 12.03
N LYS A 335 -15.34 -14.72 11.58
CA LYS A 335 -15.64 -15.90 12.37
C LYS A 335 -14.51 -16.92 12.37
N LEU A 336 -13.56 -16.80 11.44
CA LEU A 336 -12.42 -17.70 11.37
C LEU A 336 -11.48 -17.45 12.56
N LYS A 337 -11.18 -18.51 13.28
CA LYS A 337 -10.12 -18.51 14.29
C LYS A 337 -8.76 -18.63 13.62
N THR A 338 -7.71 -18.20 14.30
CA THR A 338 -6.33 -18.48 13.90
C THR A 338 -6.10 -19.96 13.67
N TYR A 339 -5.12 -20.32 12.85
CA TYR A 339 -4.82 -21.72 12.58
C TYR A 339 -4.39 -22.46 13.85
N GLU A 340 -4.82 -23.71 13.97
CA GLU A 340 -4.41 -24.61 15.03
C GLU A 340 -2.90 -24.88 14.95
N HIS A 341 -2.19 -24.79 16.07
CA HIS A 341 -0.82 -25.32 16.21
C HIS A 341 -0.92 -26.69 16.87
N ASN A 342 -0.56 -27.75 16.13
CA ASN A 342 -0.67 -29.12 16.61
C ASN A 342 0.35 -30.03 15.90
N VAL A 343 1.55 -30.11 16.47
CA VAL A 343 2.65 -30.94 15.95
C VAL A 343 2.28 -32.42 15.89
N LYS A 344 1.51 -32.94 16.88
CA LYS A 344 1.08 -34.33 16.89
C LYS A 344 0.15 -34.63 15.70
N LYS A 345 -0.79 -33.75 15.43
CA LYS A 345 -1.70 -33.88 14.29
C LYS A 345 -0.96 -33.72 12.96
N ALA A 346 0.04 -32.82 12.88
CA ALA A 346 0.88 -32.69 11.69
C ALA A 346 1.61 -34.01 11.36
N LYS A 347 2.21 -34.67 12.36
CA LYS A 347 2.83 -35.98 12.19
C LYS A 347 1.84 -37.05 11.76
N GLN A 348 0.61 -37.04 12.32
CA GLN A 348 -0.42 -37.99 11.97
C GLN A 348 -0.88 -37.82 10.51
N VAL A 349 -1.09 -36.59 10.05
CA VAL A 349 -1.47 -36.28 8.66
C VAL A 349 -0.42 -36.79 7.67
N LEU A 350 0.87 -36.63 7.97
CA LEU A 350 1.95 -37.17 7.14
C LEU A 350 1.96 -38.69 7.16
N ALA A 351 1.80 -39.30 8.32
CA ALA A 351 1.78 -40.76 8.46
C ALA A 351 0.61 -41.40 7.70
N ASP A 352 -0.60 -40.84 7.82
CA ASP A 352 -1.80 -41.30 7.14
C ASP A 352 -1.67 -41.20 5.59
N ALA A 353 -0.89 -40.23 5.13
CA ALA A 353 -0.55 -40.05 3.72
C ALA A 353 0.66 -40.91 3.27
N GLY A 354 1.27 -41.70 4.16
CA GLY A 354 2.46 -42.51 3.86
C GLY A 354 3.73 -41.68 3.59
N ILE A 355 3.79 -40.44 4.07
CA ILE A 355 4.89 -39.51 3.83
C ILE A 355 5.82 -39.50 5.04
N SER A 356 7.13 -39.71 4.79
CA SER A 356 8.17 -39.60 5.81
C SER A 356 9.20 -38.54 5.42
N ASN A 357 9.52 -37.65 6.37
CA ASN A 357 10.54 -36.60 6.24
C ASN A 357 10.49 -35.80 4.91
N PRO A 358 9.35 -35.17 4.57
CA PRO A 358 9.29 -34.34 3.36
C PRO A 358 10.31 -33.21 3.47
N THR A 359 11.05 -32.99 2.37
CA THR A 359 12.15 -32.03 2.32
C THR A 359 11.94 -31.04 1.18
N PHE A 360 12.05 -29.74 1.47
CA PHE A 360 11.99 -28.67 0.49
C PHE A 360 12.87 -27.49 0.88
N THR A 361 13.11 -26.56 -0.05
CA THR A 361 13.91 -25.35 0.17
C THR A 361 13.03 -24.10 0.19
N CYS A 362 13.25 -23.26 1.18
CA CYS A 362 12.68 -21.93 1.29
C CYS A 362 13.77 -20.88 1.00
N LYS A 363 13.71 -20.22 -0.16
CA LYS A 363 14.63 -19.15 -0.50
C LYS A 363 14.03 -17.81 -0.13
N VAL A 364 14.76 -17.02 0.64
CA VAL A 364 14.29 -15.74 1.19
C VAL A 364 15.31 -14.63 0.98
N ARG A 365 14.85 -13.39 1.08
CA ARG A 365 15.74 -12.23 1.18
C ARG A 365 16.21 -12.06 2.62
N GLN A 366 17.26 -11.28 2.85
CA GLN A 366 17.82 -11.03 4.19
C GLN A 366 16.77 -10.62 5.22
N LYS A 367 15.81 -9.77 4.83
CA LYS A 367 14.77 -9.27 5.76
C LYS A 367 13.77 -10.33 6.23
N GLU A 368 13.58 -11.43 5.49
CA GLU A 368 12.71 -12.54 5.88
C GLU A 368 13.47 -13.71 6.53
N GLU A 369 14.79 -13.68 6.64
CA GLU A 369 15.62 -14.78 7.17
C GLU A 369 15.23 -15.17 8.60
N LYS A 370 15.00 -14.20 9.48
CA LYS A 370 14.58 -14.45 10.87
C LYS A 370 13.28 -15.25 10.94
N ILE A 371 12.31 -14.91 10.08
CA ILE A 371 11.03 -15.60 10.00
C ILE A 371 11.22 -17.01 9.45
N ALA A 372 11.95 -17.17 8.35
CA ALA A 372 12.21 -18.47 7.73
C ALA A 372 12.94 -19.42 8.72
N THR A 373 13.89 -18.92 9.49
CA THR A 373 14.60 -19.69 10.53
C THR A 373 13.64 -20.18 11.63
N ALA A 374 12.70 -19.35 12.06
CA ALA A 374 11.68 -19.76 13.02
C ALA A 374 10.76 -20.84 12.43
N LEU A 375 10.31 -20.67 11.19
CA LEU A 375 9.51 -21.69 10.49
C LEU A 375 10.27 -23.02 10.36
N GLN A 376 11.56 -22.99 10.02
CA GLN A 376 12.41 -24.18 9.95
C GLN A 376 12.40 -24.94 11.29
N ALA A 377 12.51 -24.23 12.41
CA ALA A 377 12.49 -24.84 13.73
C ALA A 377 11.13 -25.51 14.02
N TYR A 378 10.01 -24.83 13.77
CA TYR A 378 8.68 -25.41 13.96
C TYR A 378 8.43 -26.65 13.08
N LEU A 379 8.82 -26.60 11.82
CA LEU A 379 8.62 -27.71 10.89
C LEU A 379 9.45 -28.94 11.26
N LYS A 380 10.67 -28.74 11.75
CA LYS A 380 11.56 -29.81 12.23
C LYS A 380 10.89 -30.62 13.36
N GLU A 381 10.15 -29.98 14.25
CA GLU A 381 9.42 -30.70 15.31
C GLU A 381 8.35 -31.64 14.75
N ALA A 382 7.76 -31.32 13.60
CA ALA A 382 6.80 -32.17 12.91
C ALA A 382 7.42 -33.22 11.98
N GLY A 383 8.75 -33.29 11.90
CA GLY A 383 9.46 -34.22 11.00
C GLY A 383 9.51 -33.72 9.54
N ILE A 384 9.36 -32.42 9.32
CA ILE A 384 9.47 -31.78 8.00
C ILE A 384 10.81 -31.05 7.93
N THR A 385 11.58 -31.28 6.88
CA THR A 385 12.85 -30.59 6.65
C THR A 385 12.66 -29.43 5.68
N MET A 386 12.79 -28.20 6.19
CA MET A 386 12.83 -26.99 5.37
C MET A 386 14.27 -26.45 5.37
N ASN A 387 14.92 -26.45 4.20
CA ASN A 387 16.22 -25.80 4.04
C ASN A 387 16.01 -24.31 3.81
N VAL A 388 16.69 -23.46 4.57
CA VAL A 388 16.61 -21.99 4.39
C VAL A 388 17.83 -21.53 3.61
N GLU A 389 17.61 -20.81 2.53
CA GLU A 389 18.65 -20.17 1.72
C GLU A 389 18.35 -18.68 1.60
N THR A 390 19.26 -17.84 2.12
CA THR A 390 19.18 -16.38 1.95
C THR A 390 19.89 -15.99 0.65
N ILE A 391 19.19 -15.29 -0.23
CA ILE A 391 19.66 -14.85 -1.54
C ILE A 391 19.44 -13.35 -1.75
N ASP A 392 20.21 -12.77 -2.68
CA ASP A 392 20.05 -11.36 -3.07
C ASP A 392 18.64 -11.04 -3.58
N ALA A 393 18.15 -9.83 -3.30
CA ALA A 393 16.78 -9.42 -3.64
C ALA A 393 16.50 -9.42 -5.15
N GLY A 394 17.50 -9.07 -5.98
CA GLY A 394 17.39 -9.11 -7.44
C GLY A 394 17.32 -10.55 -7.96
N ILE A 395 18.17 -11.42 -7.43
CA ILE A 395 18.17 -12.85 -7.74
C ILE A 395 16.83 -13.48 -7.29
N TRP A 396 16.36 -13.14 -6.08
CA TRP A 396 15.08 -13.61 -5.56
C TRP A 396 13.91 -13.23 -6.48
N SER A 397 13.87 -11.97 -6.95
CA SER A 397 12.80 -11.48 -7.82
C SER A 397 12.78 -12.21 -9.16
N SER A 398 13.94 -12.43 -9.77
CA SER A 398 14.09 -13.14 -11.05
C SER A 398 13.72 -14.61 -10.91
N ALA A 399 14.22 -15.31 -9.87
CA ALA A 399 13.93 -16.71 -9.60
C ALA A 399 12.44 -16.95 -9.30
N ARG A 400 11.80 -15.99 -8.59
CA ARG A 400 10.37 -16.04 -8.33
C ARG A 400 9.56 -15.91 -9.63
N ALA A 401 9.87 -14.92 -10.47
CA ALA A 401 9.21 -14.71 -11.75
C ALA A 401 9.39 -15.91 -12.69
N ALA A 402 10.55 -16.56 -12.66
CA ALA A 402 10.83 -17.79 -13.41
C ALA A 402 10.19 -19.06 -12.80
N GLY A 403 9.55 -18.96 -11.62
CA GLY A 403 8.96 -20.12 -10.92
C GLY A 403 9.99 -21.13 -10.41
N GLU A 404 11.19 -20.68 -10.05
CA GLU A 404 12.30 -21.53 -9.57
C GLU A 404 12.30 -21.72 -8.05
N LEU A 405 11.47 -20.96 -7.32
CA LEU A 405 11.39 -21.08 -5.86
C LEU A 405 10.40 -22.16 -5.47
N GLN A 406 10.83 -23.20 -4.73
CA GLN A 406 9.91 -24.18 -4.13
C GLN A 406 8.98 -23.51 -3.12
N SER A 407 9.55 -22.67 -2.25
CA SER A 407 8.81 -21.83 -1.32
C SER A 407 9.58 -20.55 -0.98
N THR A 408 8.86 -19.56 -0.49
CA THR A 408 9.43 -18.31 0.01
C THR A 408 8.49 -17.64 1.01
N VAL A 409 9.04 -16.89 1.96
CA VAL A 409 8.25 -16.01 2.84
C VAL A 409 8.11 -14.65 2.17
N LEU A 410 6.89 -14.13 2.09
CA LEU A 410 6.64 -12.78 1.59
C LEU A 410 5.36 -12.19 2.19
N GLY A 411 5.23 -10.87 2.08
CA GLY A 411 4.00 -10.15 2.35
C GLY A 411 3.35 -9.70 1.04
N TRP A 412 2.04 -9.74 0.99
CA TRP A 412 1.25 -9.10 -0.06
C TRP A 412 0.36 -8.03 0.57
N PHE A 413 0.55 -6.82 0.10
CA PHE A 413 -0.23 -5.65 0.51
C PHE A 413 -1.07 -5.25 -0.68
N PRO A 414 -2.41 -5.32 -0.59
CA PRO A 414 -3.26 -4.92 -1.70
C PRO A 414 -3.14 -3.42 -1.93
N LEU A 415 -3.18 -3.02 -3.19
CA LEU A 415 -3.15 -1.61 -3.57
C LEU A 415 -4.47 -0.92 -3.22
N TYR A 416 -5.58 -1.64 -3.23
CA TYR A 416 -6.92 -1.20 -2.84
C TYR A 416 -7.62 -2.26 -2.00
N ALA A 417 -8.59 -1.86 -1.18
CA ALA A 417 -9.27 -2.73 -0.23
C ALA A 417 -10.28 -3.67 -0.93
N ASP A 418 -9.79 -4.52 -1.82
CA ASP A 418 -10.60 -5.54 -2.50
C ASP A 418 -9.83 -6.85 -2.59
N ALA A 419 -10.52 -7.96 -2.31
CA ALA A 419 -9.94 -9.30 -2.35
C ALA A 419 -9.47 -9.71 -3.76
N ASP A 420 -9.99 -9.09 -4.83
CA ASP A 420 -9.52 -9.27 -6.20
C ASP A 420 -8.02 -9.01 -6.31
N ASN A 421 -7.55 -7.90 -5.72
CA ASN A 421 -6.14 -7.53 -5.78
C ASN A 421 -5.23 -8.59 -5.14
N GLN A 422 -5.66 -9.21 -4.03
CA GLN A 422 -4.87 -10.24 -3.35
C GLN A 422 -5.01 -11.60 -4.01
N MET A 423 -6.25 -12.08 -4.20
CA MET A 423 -6.51 -13.46 -4.59
C MET A 423 -6.47 -13.68 -6.10
N TYR A 424 -7.13 -12.83 -6.89
CA TYR A 424 -7.11 -12.97 -8.34
C TYR A 424 -5.73 -12.73 -8.92
N THR A 425 -5.09 -11.61 -8.50
CA THR A 425 -3.76 -11.24 -9.01
C THR A 425 -2.70 -12.29 -8.71
N TYR A 426 -2.83 -13.02 -7.59
CA TYR A 426 -1.78 -13.91 -7.11
C TYR A 426 -2.08 -15.40 -7.33
N TYR A 427 -3.35 -15.82 -7.21
CA TYR A 427 -3.73 -17.25 -7.17
C TYR A 427 -4.70 -17.69 -8.27
N TYR A 428 -5.33 -16.80 -9.04
CA TYR A 428 -6.09 -17.22 -10.20
C TYR A 428 -5.17 -17.99 -11.17
N SER A 429 -5.57 -19.17 -11.66
CA SER A 429 -4.66 -20.12 -12.27
C SER A 429 -3.78 -19.55 -13.38
N GLU A 430 -4.34 -18.69 -14.25
CA GLU A 430 -3.58 -18.03 -15.32
C GLU A 430 -2.52 -17.07 -14.79
N ASN A 431 -2.81 -16.38 -13.69
CA ASN A 431 -1.89 -15.41 -13.07
C ASN A 431 -0.88 -16.08 -12.14
N ALA A 432 -1.27 -17.19 -11.50
CA ALA A 432 -0.45 -17.95 -10.55
C ALA A 432 0.89 -18.42 -11.14
N VAL A 433 0.90 -18.71 -12.45
CA VAL A 433 2.12 -19.07 -13.20
C VAL A 433 3.14 -17.93 -13.15
N GLY A 434 2.74 -16.69 -13.48
CA GLY A 434 3.62 -15.52 -13.45
C GLY A 434 4.04 -15.08 -12.03
N LYS A 435 3.39 -15.62 -11.00
CA LYS A 435 3.76 -15.42 -9.58
C LYS A 435 4.63 -16.54 -9.03
N GLY A 436 4.90 -17.59 -9.81
CA GLY A 436 5.72 -18.73 -9.42
C GLY A 436 5.05 -19.68 -8.44
N VAL A 437 3.73 -19.59 -8.23
CA VAL A 437 2.99 -20.44 -7.27
C VAL A 437 2.27 -21.61 -7.92
N PHE A 438 1.88 -21.49 -9.19
CA PHE A 438 1.25 -22.54 -10.00
C PHE A 438 -0.01 -23.17 -9.36
N TYR A 439 -0.70 -22.43 -8.49
CA TYR A 439 -1.96 -22.86 -7.91
C TYR A 439 -3.00 -23.02 -9.02
N ASN A 440 -3.74 -24.13 -8.98
CA ASN A 440 -4.74 -24.44 -9.99
C ASN A 440 -5.92 -25.16 -9.32
N ASN A 441 -7.00 -24.45 -9.11
CA ASN A 441 -8.24 -25.00 -8.58
C ASN A 441 -9.43 -24.38 -9.34
N PRO A 442 -10.16 -25.17 -10.18
CA PRO A 442 -11.28 -24.67 -10.98
C PRO A 442 -12.45 -24.12 -10.14
N GLU A 443 -12.67 -24.63 -8.91
CA GLU A 443 -13.71 -24.11 -8.00
C GLU A 443 -13.32 -22.70 -7.53
N PHE A 444 -12.06 -22.50 -7.14
CA PHE A 444 -11.52 -21.20 -6.76
C PHE A 444 -11.60 -20.22 -7.94
N ASP A 445 -11.15 -20.62 -9.12
CA ASP A 445 -11.16 -19.78 -10.32
C ASP A 445 -12.57 -19.32 -10.70
N SER A 446 -13.56 -20.24 -10.62
CA SER A 446 -14.96 -19.91 -10.89
C SER A 446 -15.50 -18.87 -9.93
N LEU A 447 -15.20 -19.00 -8.61
CA LEU A 447 -15.62 -18.05 -7.59
C LEU A 447 -14.98 -16.67 -7.81
N MET A 448 -13.69 -16.64 -8.13
CA MET A 448 -12.95 -15.40 -8.39
C MET A 448 -13.48 -14.68 -9.63
N LYS A 449 -13.74 -15.42 -10.72
CA LYS A 449 -14.31 -14.85 -11.94
C LYS A 449 -15.70 -14.29 -11.70
N GLU A 450 -16.58 -15.05 -11.03
CA GLU A 450 -17.94 -14.61 -10.72
C GLU A 450 -17.95 -13.36 -9.84
N ALA A 451 -17.06 -13.30 -8.82
CA ALA A 451 -16.92 -12.13 -7.96
C ALA A 451 -16.45 -10.89 -8.75
N ARG A 452 -15.51 -11.09 -9.68
CA ARG A 452 -14.93 -10.03 -10.50
C ARG A 452 -15.93 -9.42 -11.49
N GLU A 453 -16.88 -10.23 -11.96
CA GLU A 453 -17.91 -9.82 -12.92
C GLU A 453 -19.20 -9.30 -12.27
N SER A 454 -19.33 -9.39 -10.93
CA SER A 454 -20.53 -9.01 -10.20
C SER A 454 -20.47 -7.56 -9.70
N ASN A 455 -21.50 -6.76 -10.00
CA ASN A 455 -21.68 -5.43 -9.42
C ASN A 455 -22.39 -5.46 -8.04
N ASP A 456 -22.80 -6.65 -7.57
CA ASP A 456 -23.41 -6.83 -6.24
C ASP A 456 -22.30 -7.04 -5.20
N SER A 457 -22.08 -6.03 -4.36
CA SER A 457 -21.02 -6.02 -3.34
C SER A 457 -21.19 -7.14 -2.30
N ASP A 458 -22.41 -7.43 -1.88
CA ASP A 458 -22.67 -8.47 -0.87
C ASP A 458 -22.41 -9.84 -1.45
N LYS A 459 -22.81 -10.07 -2.70
CA LYS A 459 -22.49 -11.29 -3.44
C LYS A 459 -20.99 -11.48 -3.60
N ARG A 460 -20.25 -10.42 -3.94
CA ARG A 460 -18.78 -10.46 -4.06
C ARG A 460 -18.13 -10.89 -2.75
N VAL A 461 -18.53 -10.28 -1.63
CA VAL A 461 -18.03 -10.64 -0.29
C VAL A 461 -18.21 -12.12 0.00
N GLU A 462 -19.39 -12.69 -0.26
CA GLU A 462 -19.64 -14.12 -0.02
C GLU A 462 -18.84 -15.04 -0.95
N LEU A 463 -18.61 -14.64 -2.19
CA LEU A 463 -17.77 -15.40 -3.14
C LEU A 463 -16.30 -15.38 -2.69
N TYR A 464 -15.79 -14.23 -2.26
CA TYR A 464 -14.43 -14.09 -1.75
C TYR A 464 -14.20 -14.88 -0.45
N LYS A 465 -15.16 -14.90 0.48
CA LYS A 465 -15.08 -15.75 1.69
C LYS A 465 -14.90 -17.23 1.33
N LYS A 466 -15.69 -17.71 0.37
CA LYS A 466 -15.58 -19.10 -0.10
C LYS A 466 -14.24 -19.36 -0.77
N ALA A 467 -13.79 -18.46 -1.64
CA ALA A 467 -12.51 -18.58 -2.34
C ALA A 467 -11.33 -18.57 -1.34
N ASP A 468 -11.32 -17.67 -0.37
CA ASP A 468 -10.27 -17.61 0.67
C ASP A 468 -10.25 -18.90 1.51
N TYR A 469 -11.41 -19.41 1.91
CA TYR A 469 -11.49 -20.68 2.63
C TYR A 469 -10.91 -21.85 1.82
N ILE A 470 -11.22 -21.93 0.52
CA ILE A 470 -10.67 -22.96 -0.37
C ILE A 470 -9.14 -22.82 -0.43
N LEU A 471 -8.65 -21.64 -0.77
CA LEU A 471 -7.23 -21.38 -0.94
C LEU A 471 -6.41 -21.65 0.33
N SER A 472 -6.86 -21.10 1.46
CA SER A 472 -6.03 -21.02 2.66
C SER A 472 -6.31 -22.12 3.70
N ARG A 473 -7.49 -22.78 3.64
CA ARG A 473 -7.90 -23.77 4.64
C ARG A 473 -8.31 -25.13 4.12
N LYS A 474 -8.88 -25.19 2.90
CA LYS A 474 -9.25 -26.46 2.28
C LYS A 474 -8.06 -27.06 1.54
N ASP A 475 -7.37 -26.27 0.73
CA ASP A 475 -6.27 -26.73 -0.13
C ASP A 475 -4.89 -26.45 0.43
N TYR A 476 -4.79 -25.47 1.35
CA TYR A 476 -3.50 -24.97 1.82
C TYR A 476 -2.59 -24.53 0.66
N GLY A 477 -3.16 -23.97 -0.40
CA GLY A 477 -2.42 -23.42 -1.55
C GLY A 477 -1.55 -22.22 -1.18
N THR A 478 -1.82 -21.62 -0.04
CA THR A 478 -0.98 -20.65 0.67
C THR A 478 -1.01 -20.95 2.16
N ILE A 479 0.05 -20.59 2.87
CA ILE A 479 0.13 -20.74 4.34
C ILE A 479 0.22 -19.36 4.97
N PRO A 480 -0.91 -18.70 5.32
CA PRO A 480 -0.91 -17.43 6.02
C PRO A 480 -0.19 -17.55 7.37
N LEU A 481 0.64 -16.57 7.68
CA LEU A 481 1.46 -16.54 8.90
C LEU A 481 0.95 -15.50 9.88
N TYR A 482 0.95 -14.25 9.47
CA TYR A 482 0.59 -13.12 10.33
C TYR A 482 0.13 -11.90 9.54
N TYR A 483 -0.58 -11.01 10.23
CA TYR A 483 -0.87 -9.65 9.81
C TYR A 483 0.13 -8.72 10.51
N GLY A 484 0.96 -8.06 9.73
CA GLY A 484 1.97 -7.14 10.27
C GLY A 484 1.32 -5.89 10.85
N LYS A 485 1.96 -5.27 11.83
CA LYS A 485 1.57 -3.97 12.37
C LYS A 485 2.63 -2.94 12.03
N LEU A 486 2.19 -1.76 11.63
CA LEU A 486 3.02 -0.58 11.55
C LEU A 486 2.90 0.18 12.87
N GLN A 487 4.02 0.64 13.38
CA GLN A 487 4.07 1.45 14.58
C GLN A 487 4.43 2.88 14.22
N PHE A 488 3.79 3.83 14.89
CA PHE A 488 4.09 5.25 14.78
C PHE A 488 4.20 5.84 16.17
N VAL A 489 5.00 6.88 16.29
CA VAL A 489 5.02 7.74 17.47
C VAL A 489 4.50 9.11 17.09
N ALA A 490 3.63 9.68 17.91
CA ALA A 490 3.07 11.01 17.72
C ALA A 490 3.04 11.79 19.03
N LYS A 491 3.48 13.05 19.00
CA LYS A 491 3.45 13.92 20.18
C LYS A 491 2.02 14.11 20.70
N PRO A 492 1.80 14.22 22.02
CA PRO A 492 0.45 14.29 22.62
C PRO A 492 -0.40 15.48 22.16
N TYR A 493 0.22 16.49 21.56
CA TYR A 493 -0.49 17.64 20.97
C TYR A 493 -0.94 17.41 19.52
N VAL A 494 -0.51 16.33 18.87
CA VAL A 494 -0.97 15.95 17.52
C VAL A 494 -2.35 15.32 17.63
N LYS A 495 -3.34 15.93 16.98
CA LYS A 495 -4.72 15.42 16.90
C LYS A 495 -5.01 14.82 15.56
N ASN A 496 -5.97 13.90 15.54
CA ASN A 496 -6.42 13.21 14.33
C ASN A 496 -5.29 12.43 13.61
N ALA A 497 -4.29 11.98 14.37
CA ALA A 497 -3.18 11.16 13.88
C ALA A 497 -3.63 9.72 13.53
N LYS A 498 -4.86 9.56 13.02
CA LYS A 498 -5.36 8.28 12.50
C LYS A 498 -4.79 8.12 11.11
N LEU A 499 -3.87 7.19 10.97
CA LEU A 499 -3.30 6.82 9.68
C LEU A 499 -4.18 5.74 9.04
N GLY A 500 -4.48 5.93 7.77
CA GLY A 500 -5.19 4.92 6.97
C GLY A 500 -4.34 3.65 6.78
N ASN A 501 -5.00 2.56 6.42
CA ASN A 501 -4.33 1.28 6.22
C ASN A 501 -3.56 1.19 4.89
N LEU A 502 -3.88 2.06 3.94
CA LEU A 502 -3.29 2.11 2.60
C LEU A 502 -2.52 3.41 2.36
N ILE A 503 -3.08 4.55 2.76
CA ILE A 503 -2.55 5.90 2.51
C ILE A 503 -2.61 6.70 3.81
N TYR A 504 -1.64 7.59 4.01
CA TYR A 504 -1.59 8.47 5.19
C TYR A 504 -2.19 9.84 4.86
N HIS A 505 -3.46 10.04 5.20
CA HIS A 505 -4.16 11.30 4.98
C HIS A 505 -3.73 12.37 5.98
N LEU A 506 -2.51 12.91 5.80
CA LEU A 506 -1.92 13.90 6.71
C LEU A 506 -2.69 15.22 6.74
N TYR A 507 -3.48 15.53 5.72
CA TYR A 507 -4.33 16.74 5.66
C TYR A 507 -5.44 16.78 6.73
N ASN A 508 -5.77 15.64 7.36
CA ASN A 508 -6.74 15.58 8.45
C ASN A 508 -6.14 15.97 9.82
N ILE A 509 -4.82 16.04 9.93
CA ILE A 509 -4.12 16.31 11.19
C ILE A 509 -4.41 17.72 11.70
N ASP A 510 -4.40 17.87 13.02
CA ASP A 510 -4.47 19.15 13.72
C ASP A 510 -3.45 19.19 14.86
N ILE A 511 -3.05 20.40 15.28
CA ILE A 511 -2.13 20.65 16.38
C ILE A 511 -2.83 21.41 17.50
N ASP A 512 -2.77 20.84 18.70
CA ASP A 512 -3.23 21.50 19.93
C ASP A 512 -2.12 22.40 20.49
N LEU A 513 -2.10 23.65 20.08
CA LEU A 513 -1.10 24.62 20.53
C LEU A 513 -1.09 24.83 22.06
N SER A 514 -2.15 24.49 22.78
CA SER A 514 -2.18 24.61 24.24
C SER A 514 -1.37 23.51 24.95
N LYS A 515 -1.01 22.45 24.22
CA LYS A 515 -0.22 21.31 24.71
C LYS A 515 1.19 21.24 24.11
N LYS A 516 1.48 22.10 23.15
CA LYS A 516 2.80 22.23 22.51
C LYS A 516 3.67 23.20 23.30
#